data_c33cd94187793436495cf1195e9118d6
#
_entry.id   c33cd94187793436495cf1195e9118d6
#
_cell.length_a   1.000
_cell.length_b   1.000
_cell.length_c   1.000
_cell.angle_alpha   90.00
_cell.angle_beta   90.00
_cell.angle_gamma   90.00
#
_symmetry.space_group_name_H-M   'P 1'
#
loop_
_entity.id
_entity.type
_entity.pdbx_description
1 polymer ?
#
loop_
_entity_poly.entity_id
_entity_poly.type
_entity_poly.pdbx_seq_one_letter_code
_entity_poly.pdbx_strand_id
1 'polypeptide(L)'
;MAIRILLADDHEIVRQGLKALLEQKGYQVVGEAANGHEALKLAAKTKPDVAVFDLTMPLLNGLDATQEMTHLLPKTPVVLLTMHTEEQYILDALRAGARGYVLKSEAATNLVAAIEEVAKGSSYLSPRVSRAVMQAYLDKGKRAEDPLSSRERQVLQLIAEGKSTKEVAVVLGISTKTAESHRSRIMEKLNSHGTAALVRYAIRRGLIEP
;
A
#
# COMPACT_ATOMS: atom_id res chain seq x y z
N MET A 1 1.01 25.64 11.90
CA MET A 1 2.12 24.66 12.03
C MET A 1 2.28 23.98 10.68
N ALA A 2 3.49 23.60 10.27
CA ALA A 2 3.71 22.86 9.05
C ALA A 2 3.15 21.43 9.20
N ILE A 3 2.48 20.90 8.16
CA ILE A 3 1.99 19.52 8.14
C ILE A 3 3.20 18.58 8.17
N ARG A 4 3.19 17.62 9.08
CA ARG A 4 4.25 16.64 9.29
C ARG A 4 3.94 15.37 8.47
N ILE A 5 4.82 15.01 7.56
CA ILE A 5 4.58 13.95 6.58
C ILE A 5 5.56 12.81 6.79
N LEU A 6 5.05 11.57 6.83
CA LEU A 6 5.84 10.35 6.67
C LEU A 6 5.77 9.92 5.21
N LEU A 7 6.93 9.69 4.59
CA LEU A 7 7.04 9.28 3.19
C LEU A 7 7.61 7.86 3.09
N ALA A 8 6.95 6.97 2.36
CA ALA A 8 7.44 5.62 2.10
C ALA A 8 7.35 5.30 0.60
N ASP A 9 8.48 4.98 0.00
CA ASP A 9 8.65 4.56 -1.40
C ASP A 9 10.00 3.81 -1.47
N ASP A 10 10.05 2.65 -2.12
CA ASP A 10 11.28 1.86 -2.22
C ASP A 10 12.27 2.44 -3.23
N HIS A 11 11.80 3.28 -4.17
CA HIS A 11 12.63 3.98 -5.14
C HIS A 11 13.24 5.24 -4.53
N GLU A 12 14.53 5.21 -4.21
CA GLU A 12 15.23 6.31 -3.55
C GLU A 12 15.12 7.64 -4.33
N ILE A 13 15.27 7.62 -5.67
CA ILE A 13 15.19 8.83 -6.51
C ILE A 13 13.80 9.45 -6.43
N VAL A 14 12.74 8.64 -6.49
CA VAL A 14 11.35 9.09 -6.36
C VAL A 14 11.14 9.69 -4.97
N ARG A 15 11.56 9.00 -3.92
CA ARG A 15 11.43 9.42 -2.54
C ARG A 15 12.12 10.77 -2.29
N GLN A 16 13.35 10.95 -2.78
CA GLN A 16 14.07 12.23 -2.67
C GLN A 16 13.39 13.36 -3.46
N GLY A 17 12.88 13.07 -4.66
CA GLY A 17 12.12 14.04 -5.45
C GLY A 17 10.83 14.49 -4.76
N LEU A 18 10.09 13.55 -4.19
CA LEU A 18 8.86 13.85 -3.44
C LEU A 18 9.17 14.63 -2.17
N LYS A 19 10.23 14.28 -1.43
CA LYS A 19 10.69 15.02 -0.27
C LYS A 19 11.00 16.48 -0.62
N ALA A 20 11.82 16.70 -1.64
CA ALA A 20 12.17 18.04 -2.08
C ALA A 20 10.93 18.87 -2.47
N LEU A 21 9.97 18.25 -3.19
CA LEU A 21 8.70 18.88 -3.55
C LEU A 21 7.91 19.31 -2.31
N LEU A 22 7.77 18.41 -1.33
CA LEU A 22 7.00 18.67 -0.12
C LEU A 22 7.64 19.74 0.77
N GLU A 23 8.96 19.67 0.95
CA GLU A 23 9.72 20.67 1.72
C GLU A 23 9.68 22.06 1.06
N GLN A 24 9.74 22.14 -0.29
CA GLN A 24 9.57 23.39 -1.03
C GLN A 24 8.18 24.02 -0.79
N LYS A 25 7.16 23.19 -0.54
CA LYS A 25 5.80 23.64 -0.22
C LYS A 25 5.60 23.99 1.27
N GLY A 26 6.65 23.90 2.08
CA GLY A 26 6.64 24.25 3.49
C GLY A 26 6.15 23.13 4.41
N TYR A 27 6.06 21.89 3.93
CA TYR A 27 5.78 20.73 4.76
C TYR A 27 7.04 20.18 5.39
N GLN A 28 6.89 19.44 6.48
CA GLN A 28 8.01 18.80 7.17
C GLN A 28 7.98 17.28 6.94
N VAL A 29 8.95 16.73 6.22
CA VAL A 29 9.12 15.27 6.13
C VAL A 29 9.79 14.77 7.41
N VAL A 30 9.01 14.08 8.27
CA VAL A 30 9.44 13.62 9.60
C VAL A 30 9.97 12.19 9.61
N GLY A 31 9.91 11.50 8.47
CA GLY A 31 10.45 10.16 8.31
C GLY A 31 10.40 9.72 6.85
N GLU A 32 11.37 8.90 6.47
CA GLU A 32 11.48 8.26 5.17
C GLU A 32 11.65 6.76 5.36
N ALA A 33 10.95 5.95 4.57
CA ALA A 33 10.98 4.49 4.63
C ALA A 33 11.09 3.89 3.22
N ALA A 34 11.70 2.73 3.10
CA ALA A 34 11.82 1.98 1.85
C ALA A 34 10.86 0.77 1.78
N ASN A 35 10.07 0.54 2.82
CA ASN A 35 9.07 -0.53 2.88
C ASN A 35 8.03 -0.23 3.96
N GLY A 36 6.91 -0.98 3.94
CA GLY A 36 5.79 -0.76 4.86
C GLY A 36 6.14 -1.02 6.32
N HIS A 37 7.01 -2.00 6.64
CA HIS A 37 7.40 -2.26 8.03
C HIS A 37 8.19 -1.10 8.65
N GLU A 38 9.13 -0.52 7.89
CA GLU A 38 9.85 0.69 8.30
C GLU A 38 8.90 1.86 8.46
N ALA A 39 7.96 2.03 7.52
CA ALA A 39 6.97 3.09 7.57
C ALA A 39 6.13 3.03 8.85
N LEU A 40 5.59 1.86 9.22
CA LEU A 40 4.82 1.68 10.45
C LEU A 40 5.64 1.96 11.71
N LYS A 41 6.89 1.50 11.74
CA LYS A 41 7.81 1.75 12.84
C LYS A 41 8.11 3.24 13.03
N LEU A 42 8.35 3.96 11.93
CA LEU A 42 8.55 5.39 11.93
C LEU A 42 7.27 6.15 12.30
N ALA A 43 6.11 5.72 11.80
CA ALA A 43 4.81 6.29 12.13
C ALA A 43 4.54 6.27 13.64
N ALA A 44 4.77 5.12 14.30
CA ALA A 44 4.61 4.98 15.75
C ALA A 44 5.49 5.96 16.53
N LYS A 45 6.73 6.19 16.04
CA LYS A 45 7.72 7.07 16.68
C LYS A 45 7.44 8.55 16.41
N THR A 46 7.14 8.91 15.16
CA THR A 46 7.06 10.32 14.72
C THR A 46 5.68 10.90 14.81
N LYS A 47 4.62 10.05 14.81
CA LYS A 47 3.20 10.46 14.82
C LYS A 47 2.94 11.55 13.78
N PRO A 48 3.06 11.23 12.47
CA PRO A 48 2.87 12.18 11.39
C PRO A 48 1.41 12.64 11.30
N ASP A 49 1.18 13.83 10.73
CA ASP A 49 -0.17 14.32 10.42
C ASP A 49 -0.76 13.62 9.20
N VAL A 50 0.09 13.27 8.21
CA VAL A 50 -0.27 12.54 6.99
C VAL A 50 0.83 11.54 6.67
N ALA A 51 0.45 10.34 6.23
CA ALA A 51 1.37 9.36 5.65
C ALA A 51 1.16 9.28 4.13
N VAL A 52 2.26 9.23 3.38
CA VAL A 52 2.28 9.06 1.92
C VAL A 52 3.04 7.78 1.61
N PHE A 53 2.34 6.78 1.11
CA PHE A 53 2.92 5.46 0.85
C PHE A 53 2.84 5.11 -0.63
N ASP A 54 3.92 4.59 -1.18
CA ASP A 54 3.84 3.86 -2.44
C ASP A 54 3.01 2.59 -2.27
N LEU A 55 2.25 2.24 -3.30
CA LEU A 55 1.45 1.02 -3.29
C LEU A 55 2.33 -0.23 -3.30
N THR A 56 3.35 -0.24 -4.14
CA THR A 56 4.23 -1.40 -4.33
C THR A 56 5.55 -1.18 -3.61
N MET A 57 5.73 -1.84 -2.49
CA MET A 57 6.96 -1.81 -1.69
C MET A 57 7.34 -3.23 -1.26
N PRO A 58 8.64 -3.54 -1.09
CA PRO A 58 9.08 -4.84 -0.63
C PRO A 58 8.68 -5.10 0.83
N LEU A 59 8.62 -6.38 1.22
CA LEU A 59 8.33 -6.91 2.55
C LEU A 59 6.89 -6.68 3.03
N LEU A 60 6.38 -5.46 2.94
CA LEU A 60 5.00 -5.06 3.25
C LEU A 60 4.62 -3.95 2.28
N ASN A 61 3.69 -4.23 1.39
CA ASN A 61 3.19 -3.26 0.40
C ASN A 61 2.37 -2.14 1.04
N GLY A 62 2.13 -1.06 0.28
CA GLY A 62 1.41 0.11 0.78
C GLY A 62 -0.06 -0.15 1.12
N LEU A 63 -0.70 -1.13 0.49
CA LEU A 63 -2.09 -1.50 0.80
C LEU A 63 -2.20 -2.10 2.21
N ASP A 64 -1.40 -3.13 2.48
CA ASP A 64 -1.38 -3.78 3.79
C ASP A 64 -0.80 -2.85 4.86
N ALA A 65 0.22 -2.03 4.54
CA ALA A 65 0.72 -0.99 5.43
C ALA A 65 -0.36 0.06 5.77
N THR A 66 -1.20 0.45 4.80
CA THR A 66 -2.34 1.35 5.03
C THR A 66 -3.34 0.71 6.00
N GLN A 67 -3.68 -0.55 5.80
CA GLN A 67 -4.60 -1.26 6.69
C GLN A 67 -4.05 -1.33 8.13
N GLU A 68 -2.77 -1.64 8.30
CA GLU A 68 -2.14 -1.65 9.63
C GLU A 68 -2.05 -0.24 10.23
N MET A 69 -1.80 0.79 9.41
CA MET A 69 -1.76 2.19 9.83
C MET A 69 -3.09 2.66 10.41
N THR A 70 -4.24 2.24 9.85
CA THR A 70 -5.58 2.60 10.37
C THR A 70 -5.83 2.07 11.78
N HIS A 71 -5.18 0.96 12.16
CA HIS A 71 -5.24 0.42 13.52
C HIS A 71 -4.21 1.08 14.43
N LEU A 72 -3.00 1.34 13.92
CA LEU A 72 -1.90 1.90 14.69
C LEU A 72 -2.13 3.38 15.04
N LEU A 73 -2.52 4.18 14.05
CA LEU A 73 -2.77 5.62 14.16
C LEU A 73 -4.06 6.01 13.42
N PRO A 74 -5.25 5.75 14.00
CA PRO A 74 -6.55 5.94 13.32
C PRO A 74 -6.82 7.37 12.85
N LYS A 75 -6.12 8.36 13.41
CA LYS A 75 -6.27 9.78 13.08
C LYS A 75 -5.32 10.25 11.97
N THR A 76 -4.32 9.47 11.62
CA THR A 76 -3.35 9.81 10.57
C THR A 76 -3.84 9.26 9.22
N PRO A 77 -4.34 10.12 8.31
CA PRO A 77 -4.77 9.69 7.00
C PRO A 77 -3.58 9.21 6.15
N VAL A 78 -3.86 8.23 5.29
CA VAL A 78 -2.88 7.71 4.33
C VAL A 78 -3.27 8.15 2.92
N VAL A 79 -2.29 8.69 2.19
CA VAL A 79 -2.35 8.93 0.73
C VAL A 79 -1.51 7.84 0.06
N LEU A 80 -2.13 7.06 -0.82
CA LEU A 80 -1.41 6.09 -1.64
C LEU A 80 -0.94 6.73 -2.94
N LEU A 81 0.33 6.53 -3.26
CA LEU A 81 0.94 6.81 -4.55
C LEU A 81 1.08 5.53 -5.35
N THR A 82 0.84 5.57 -6.65
CA THR A 82 0.90 4.35 -7.47
C THR A 82 1.04 4.65 -8.96
N MET A 83 1.57 3.70 -9.71
CA MET A 83 1.49 3.68 -11.18
C MET A 83 0.20 3.01 -11.68
N HIS A 84 -0.53 2.30 -10.82
CA HIS A 84 -1.70 1.51 -11.19
C HIS A 84 -2.94 2.38 -11.34
N THR A 85 -3.66 2.16 -12.44
CA THR A 85 -4.92 2.87 -12.76
C THR A 85 -6.12 1.94 -12.77
N GLU A 86 -5.90 0.65 -12.58
CA GLU A 86 -6.93 -0.37 -12.61
C GLU A 86 -7.86 -0.21 -11.41
N GLU A 87 -9.14 -0.29 -11.66
CA GLU A 87 -10.20 -0.08 -10.67
C GLU A 87 -10.05 -0.98 -9.44
N GLN A 88 -9.53 -2.19 -9.61
CA GLN A 88 -9.37 -3.15 -8.51
C GLN A 88 -8.44 -2.60 -7.43
N TYR A 89 -7.28 -2.03 -7.80
CA TYR A 89 -6.34 -1.45 -6.84
C TYR A 89 -6.93 -0.26 -6.10
N ILE A 90 -7.70 0.57 -6.80
CA ILE A 90 -8.36 1.73 -6.19
C ILE A 90 -9.37 1.27 -5.15
N LEU A 91 -10.21 0.28 -5.47
CA LEU A 91 -11.20 -0.25 -4.54
C LEU A 91 -10.56 -0.93 -3.33
N ASP A 92 -9.49 -1.70 -3.54
CA ASP A 92 -8.76 -2.36 -2.46
C ASP A 92 -8.07 -1.32 -1.55
N ALA A 93 -7.54 -0.22 -2.12
CA ALA A 93 -6.98 0.91 -1.37
C ALA A 93 -8.03 1.59 -0.47
N LEU A 94 -9.22 1.86 -1.01
CA LEU A 94 -10.32 2.45 -0.25
C LEU A 94 -10.80 1.52 0.88
N ARG A 95 -10.89 0.22 0.61
CA ARG A 95 -11.23 -0.79 1.64
C ARG A 95 -10.17 -0.90 2.73
N ALA A 96 -8.89 -0.74 2.38
CA ALA A 96 -7.79 -0.68 3.34
C ALA A 96 -7.80 0.59 4.22
N GLY A 97 -8.63 1.58 3.86
CA GLY A 97 -8.80 2.82 4.62
C GLY A 97 -7.95 3.98 4.11
N ALA A 98 -7.40 3.91 2.90
CA ALA A 98 -6.73 5.04 2.28
C ALA A 98 -7.71 6.23 2.14
N ARG A 99 -7.24 7.42 2.47
CA ARG A 99 -7.99 8.67 2.33
C ARG A 99 -7.61 9.46 1.08
N GLY A 100 -6.43 9.20 0.53
CA GLY A 100 -5.98 9.76 -0.72
C GLY A 100 -5.48 8.68 -1.68
N TYR A 101 -5.71 8.89 -3.00
CA TYR A 101 -5.16 8.06 -4.04
C TYR A 101 -4.69 8.93 -5.20
N VAL A 102 -3.39 8.90 -5.46
CA VAL A 102 -2.71 9.77 -6.43
C VAL A 102 -1.84 8.91 -7.34
N LEU A 103 -1.90 9.15 -8.65
CA LEU A 103 -1.01 8.52 -9.60
C LEU A 103 0.39 9.13 -9.51
N LYS A 104 1.45 8.33 -9.49
CA LYS A 104 2.85 8.81 -9.48
C LYS A 104 3.13 9.75 -10.66
N SER A 105 2.54 9.49 -11.83
CA SER A 105 2.65 10.37 -13.01
C SER A 105 2.03 11.76 -12.81
N GLU A 106 1.14 11.91 -11.82
CA GLU A 106 0.45 13.17 -11.49
C GLU A 106 0.89 13.73 -10.13
N ALA A 107 1.88 13.12 -9.47
CA ALA A 107 2.28 13.47 -8.10
C ALA A 107 2.69 14.94 -7.96
N ALA A 108 3.44 15.49 -8.92
CA ALA A 108 3.88 16.88 -8.87
C ALA A 108 2.73 17.91 -8.81
N THR A 109 1.57 17.57 -9.37
CA THR A 109 0.40 18.46 -9.41
C THR A 109 -0.64 18.13 -8.34
N ASN A 110 -0.82 16.84 -8.04
CA ASN A 110 -1.97 16.38 -7.23
C ASN A 110 -1.61 16.00 -5.79
N LEU A 111 -0.34 15.70 -5.49
CA LEU A 111 0.05 15.23 -4.16
C LEU A 111 -0.17 16.30 -3.09
N VAL A 112 0.18 17.54 -3.38
CA VAL A 112 -0.01 18.66 -2.44
C VAL A 112 -1.49 18.85 -2.11
N ALA A 113 -2.34 18.88 -3.13
CA ALA A 113 -3.79 18.98 -2.94
C ALA A 113 -4.36 17.78 -2.16
N ALA A 114 -3.87 16.57 -2.45
CA ALA A 114 -4.28 15.37 -1.72
C ALA A 114 -3.93 15.47 -0.23
N ILE A 115 -2.70 15.89 0.10
CA ILE A 115 -2.24 16.07 1.48
C ILE A 115 -3.10 17.11 2.22
N GLU A 116 -3.37 18.26 1.59
CA GLU A 116 -4.20 19.31 2.18
C GLU A 116 -5.62 18.84 2.48
N GLU A 117 -6.24 18.13 1.54
CA GLU A 117 -7.61 17.64 1.72
C GLU A 117 -7.70 16.55 2.79
N VAL A 118 -6.78 15.57 2.78
CA VAL A 118 -6.82 14.52 3.80
C VAL A 118 -6.46 15.04 5.19
N ALA A 119 -5.58 16.04 5.30
CA ALA A 119 -5.25 16.69 6.56
C ALA A 119 -6.45 17.44 7.18
N LYS A 120 -7.40 17.90 6.35
CA LYS A 120 -8.68 18.51 6.80
C LYS A 120 -9.74 17.45 7.15
N GLY A 121 -9.44 16.16 6.98
CA GLY A 121 -10.38 15.05 7.22
C GLY A 121 -11.22 14.65 6.00
N SER A 122 -11.01 15.28 4.85
CA SER A 122 -11.65 14.92 3.58
C SER A 122 -10.96 13.69 2.94
N SER A 123 -11.51 13.21 1.83
CA SER A 123 -10.84 12.21 0.96
C SER A 123 -10.47 12.86 -0.35
N TYR A 124 -9.38 12.41 -0.96
CA TYR A 124 -8.90 12.90 -2.25
C TYR A 124 -8.71 11.76 -3.24
N LEU A 125 -9.37 11.87 -4.38
CA LEU A 125 -9.14 11.00 -5.53
C LEU A 125 -8.81 11.90 -6.73
N SER A 126 -7.71 11.63 -7.43
CA SER A 126 -7.43 12.39 -8.64
C SER A 126 -8.58 12.24 -9.67
N PRO A 127 -8.77 13.18 -10.60
CA PRO A 127 -9.90 13.13 -11.55
C PRO A 127 -9.96 11.83 -12.36
N ARG A 128 -8.81 11.26 -12.67
CA ARG A 128 -8.72 9.98 -13.39
C ARG A 128 -9.16 8.81 -12.52
N VAL A 129 -8.74 8.80 -11.27
CA VAL A 129 -9.11 7.79 -10.26
C VAL A 129 -10.61 7.87 -9.95
N SER A 130 -11.16 9.08 -9.77
CA SER A 130 -12.60 9.26 -9.52
C SER A 130 -13.47 8.67 -10.62
N ARG A 131 -13.08 8.84 -11.88
CA ARG A 131 -13.79 8.23 -13.03
C ARG A 131 -13.76 6.71 -12.97
N ALA A 132 -12.61 6.11 -12.64
CA ALA A 132 -12.49 4.66 -12.51
C ALA A 132 -13.38 4.11 -11.37
N VAL A 133 -13.47 4.81 -10.23
CA VAL A 133 -14.37 4.44 -9.12
C VAL A 133 -15.83 4.52 -9.53
N MET A 134 -16.24 5.58 -10.26
CA MET A 134 -17.60 5.71 -10.76
C MET A 134 -17.97 4.58 -11.74
N GLN A 135 -17.06 4.24 -12.64
CA GLN A 135 -17.26 3.14 -13.58
C GLN A 135 -17.40 1.81 -12.85
N ALA A 136 -16.51 1.53 -11.88
CA ALA A 136 -16.57 0.33 -11.05
C ALA A 136 -17.90 0.22 -10.28
N TYR A 137 -18.44 1.35 -9.83
CA TYR A 137 -19.73 1.38 -9.15
C TYR A 137 -20.90 1.05 -10.09
N LEU A 138 -20.86 1.54 -11.32
CA LEU A 138 -21.88 1.27 -12.34
C LEU A 138 -21.86 -0.20 -12.83
N ASP A 139 -20.68 -0.80 -12.89
CA ASP A 139 -20.46 -2.20 -13.29
C ASP A 139 -20.74 -3.21 -12.16
N LYS A 140 -21.50 -2.81 -11.12
CA LYS A 140 -21.88 -3.66 -9.99
C LYS A 140 -22.49 -4.98 -10.44
N GLY A 141 -21.72 -6.07 -10.28
CA GLY A 141 -22.21 -7.44 -10.48
C GLY A 141 -21.18 -8.45 -10.97
N LYS A 142 -19.96 -8.07 -11.33
CA LYS A 142 -19.02 -8.98 -12.00
C LYS A 142 -17.65 -9.17 -11.32
N ARG A 143 -17.40 -8.55 -10.17
CA ARG A 143 -16.05 -8.61 -9.60
C ARG A 143 -15.98 -9.43 -8.31
N ALA A 144 -15.21 -10.52 -8.37
CA ALA A 144 -14.89 -11.31 -7.19
C ALA A 144 -13.98 -10.49 -6.25
N GLU A 145 -14.34 -10.45 -4.98
CA GLU A 145 -13.46 -9.94 -3.93
C GLU A 145 -12.15 -10.73 -3.89
N ASP A 146 -11.08 -10.13 -3.34
CA ASP A 146 -9.85 -10.86 -3.12
C ASP A 146 -10.13 -12.01 -2.14
N PRO A 147 -9.92 -13.28 -2.53
CA PRO A 147 -10.18 -14.41 -1.65
C PRO A 147 -9.18 -14.48 -0.48
N LEU A 148 -8.08 -13.72 -0.53
CA LEU A 148 -7.03 -13.75 0.47
C LEU A 148 -7.27 -12.71 1.57
N SER A 149 -7.08 -13.13 2.82
CA SER A 149 -6.99 -12.21 3.95
C SER A 149 -5.71 -11.35 3.86
N SER A 150 -5.65 -10.24 4.60
CA SER A 150 -4.43 -9.42 4.68
C SER A 150 -3.20 -10.25 5.04
N ARG A 151 -3.31 -11.16 6.03
CA ARG A 151 -2.21 -12.03 6.43
C ARG A 151 -1.77 -13.01 5.34
N GLU A 152 -2.71 -13.54 4.58
CA GLU A 152 -2.41 -14.40 3.42
C GLU A 152 -1.77 -13.61 2.28
N ARG A 153 -2.15 -12.34 2.07
CA ARG A 153 -1.48 -11.46 1.10
C ARG A 153 -0.03 -11.18 1.48
N GLN A 154 0.24 -10.86 2.76
CA GLN A 154 1.61 -10.66 3.27
C GLN A 154 2.48 -11.91 3.04
N VAL A 155 1.95 -13.09 3.37
CA VAL A 155 2.64 -14.37 3.10
C VAL A 155 2.87 -14.58 1.61
N LEU A 156 1.86 -14.32 0.78
CA LEU A 156 1.96 -14.44 -0.67
C LEU A 156 3.01 -13.50 -1.25
N GLN A 157 3.04 -12.24 -0.80
CA GLN A 157 4.04 -11.26 -1.23
C GLN A 157 5.46 -11.77 -0.97
N LEU A 158 5.75 -12.18 0.26
CA LEU A 158 7.08 -12.67 0.63
C LEU A 158 7.48 -13.93 -0.16
N ILE A 159 6.54 -14.84 -0.43
CA ILE A 159 6.78 -16.00 -1.30
C ILE A 159 7.10 -15.54 -2.74
N ALA A 160 6.39 -14.55 -3.24
CA ALA A 160 6.58 -14.02 -4.58
C ALA A 160 7.89 -13.24 -4.72
N GLU A 161 8.37 -12.63 -3.63
CA GLU A 161 9.73 -12.06 -3.51
C GLU A 161 10.84 -13.12 -3.39
N GLY A 162 10.51 -14.41 -3.49
CA GLY A 162 11.48 -15.51 -3.46
C GLY A 162 11.87 -16.01 -2.07
N LYS A 163 11.20 -15.56 -1.00
CA LYS A 163 11.51 -15.99 0.36
C LYS A 163 11.05 -17.42 0.61
N SER A 164 11.89 -18.19 1.28
CA SER A 164 11.54 -19.51 1.81
C SER A 164 10.51 -19.39 2.94
N THR A 165 9.79 -20.47 3.22
CA THR A 165 8.80 -20.49 4.32
C THR A 165 9.41 -20.16 5.69
N LYS A 166 10.69 -20.49 5.90
CA LYS A 166 11.42 -20.13 7.13
C LYS A 166 11.66 -18.62 7.21
N GLU A 167 12.08 -18.00 6.11
CA GLU A 167 12.28 -16.54 6.06
C GLU A 167 10.97 -15.79 6.19
N VAL A 168 9.89 -16.26 5.56
CA VAL A 168 8.53 -15.73 5.75
C VAL A 168 8.16 -15.76 7.24
N ALA A 169 8.40 -16.87 7.92
CA ALA A 169 8.11 -17.02 9.36
C ALA A 169 8.88 -16.00 10.21
N VAL A 170 10.17 -15.77 9.90
CA VAL A 170 11.00 -14.77 10.60
C VAL A 170 10.48 -13.36 10.35
N VAL A 171 10.25 -12.98 9.09
CA VAL A 171 9.78 -11.62 8.75
C VAL A 171 8.44 -11.30 9.42
N LEU A 172 7.54 -12.28 9.45
CA LEU A 172 6.20 -12.09 9.97
C LEU A 172 6.06 -12.38 11.48
N GLY A 173 7.14 -12.79 12.17
CA GLY A 173 7.12 -13.11 13.59
C GLY A 173 6.21 -14.29 13.95
N ILE A 174 6.10 -15.31 13.09
CA ILE A 174 5.26 -16.51 13.29
C ILE A 174 6.09 -17.79 13.25
N SER A 175 5.49 -18.91 13.64
CA SER A 175 6.15 -20.21 13.49
C SER A 175 6.24 -20.64 12.03
N THR A 176 7.25 -21.43 11.66
CA THR A 176 7.37 -22.03 10.32
C THR A 176 6.12 -22.85 9.97
N LYS A 177 5.57 -23.60 10.93
CA LYS A 177 4.34 -24.37 10.76
C LYS A 177 3.13 -23.46 10.42
N THR A 178 3.05 -22.28 11.05
CA THR A 178 2.01 -21.29 10.75
C THR A 178 2.17 -20.74 9.33
N ALA A 179 3.41 -20.43 8.92
CA ALA A 179 3.70 -19.96 7.56
C ALA A 179 3.35 -21.02 6.49
N GLU A 180 3.66 -22.31 6.75
CA GLU A 180 3.25 -23.44 5.90
C GLU A 180 1.73 -23.57 5.80
N SER A 181 1.02 -23.41 6.91
CA SER A 181 -0.45 -23.44 6.93
C SER A 181 -1.05 -22.31 6.08
N HIS A 182 -0.51 -21.09 6.18
CA HIS A 182 -0.95 -19.98 5.32
C HIS A 182 -0.66 -20.27 3.84
N ARG A 183 0.53 -20.76 3.50
CA ARG A 183 0.88 -21.13 2.13
C ARG A 183 -0.09 -22.16 1.55
N SER A 184 -0.43 -23.19 2.31
CA SER A 184 -1.39 -24.23 1.88
C SER A 184 -2.77 -23.64 1.63
N ARG A 185 -3.27 -22.79 2.53
CA ARG A 185 -4.56 -22.11 2.36
C ARG A 185 -4.59 -21.16 1.15
N ILE A 186 -3.49 -20.45 0.88
CA ILE A 186 -3.35 -19.60 -0.29
C ILE A 186 -3.46 -20.44 -1.56
N MET A 187 -2.73 -21.56 -1.63
CA MET A 187 -2.78 -22.47 -2.78
C MET A 187 -4.18 -23.03 -3.01
N GLU A 188 -4.88 -23.42 -1.95
CA GLU A 188 -6.26 -23.89 -2.00
C GLU A 188 -7.22 -22.79 -2.50
N LYS A 189 -7.20 -21.60 -1.88
CA LYS A 189 -8.07 -20.48 -2.24
C LYS A 189 -7.87 -19.98 -3.67
N LEU A 190 -6.64 -20.03 -4.17
CA LEU A 190 -6.28 -19.62 -5.52
C LEU A 190 -6.36 -20.77 -6.54
N ASN A 191 -6.76 -21.95 -6.11
CA ASN A 191 -6.73 -23.19 -6.92
C ASN A 191 -5.40 -23.32 -7.69
N SER A 192 -4.28 -23.20 -6.98
CA SER A 192 -2.95 -23.08 -7.55
C SER A 192 -2.06 -24.21 -7.07
N HIS A 193 -1.28 -24.82 -7.98
CA HIS A 193 -0.46 -25.98 -7.69
C HIS A 193 1.05 -25.71 -7.72
N GLY A 194 1.48 -24.44 -7.67
CA GLY A 194 2.91 -24.15 -7.69
C GLY A 194 3.26 -22.68 -7.47
N THR A 195 4.50 -22.42 -7.05
CA THR A 195 5.02 -21.08 -6.74
C THR A 195 4.92 -20.13 -7.94
N ALA A 196 5.17 -20.60 -9.17
CA ALA A 196 5.06 -19.76 -10.37
C ALA A 196 3.64 -19.19 -10.57
N ALA A 197 2.60 -19.93 -10.20
CA ALA A 197 1.22 -19.42 -10.28
C ALA A 197 0.94 -18.39 -9.18
N LEU A 198 1.51 -18.57 -7.98
CA LEU A 198 1.45 -17.59 -6.89
C LEU A 198 2.15 -16.28 -7.29
N VAL A 199 3.34 -16.35 -7.90
CA VAL A 199 4.08 -15.18 -8.39
C VAL A 199 3.23 -14.41 -9.42
N ARG A 200 2.68 -15.10 -10.43
CA ARG A 200 1.81 -14.47 -11.43
C ARG A 200 0.57 -13.82 -10.81
N TYR A 201 0.00 -14.43 -9.78
CA TYR A 201 -1.11 -13.83 -9.06
C TYR A 201 -0.67 -12.57 -8.32
N ALA A 202 0.46 -12.61 -7.61
CA ALA A 202 1.01 -11.49 -6.87
C ALA A 202 1.29 -10.28 -7.78
N ILE A 203 1.90 -10.50 -8.97
CA ILE A 203 2.11 -9.46 -9.98
C ILE A 203 0.77 -8.87 -10.44
N ARG A 204 -0.21 -9.71 -10.80
CA ARG A 204 -1.54 -9.24 -11.24
C ARG A 204 -2.30 -8.47 -10.17
N ARG A 205 -1.97 -8.69 -8.91
CA ARG A 205 -2.56 -7.98 -7.76
C ARG A 205 -1.69 -6.81 -7.26
N GLY A 206 -0.59 -6.48 -7.96
CA GLY A 206 0.30 -5.38 -7.60
C GLY A 206 0.96 -5.53 -6.24
N LEU A 207 1.11 -6.78 -5.77
CA LEU A 207 1.82 -7.05 -4.52
C LEU A 207 3.34 -6.99 -4.72
N ILE A 208 3.79 -7.27 -5.93
CA ILE A 208 5.18 -7.16 -6.40
C ILE A 208 5.21 -6.66 -7.84
N GLU A 209 6.33 -6.08 -8.25
CA GLU A 209 6.60 -5.75 -9.64
C GLU A 209 7.07 -6.99 -10.43
N PRO A 210 6.92 -6.99 -11.77
CA PRO A 210 7.36 -8.10 -12.63
C PRO A 210 8.85 -8.37 -12.60
#